data_5cf7a513463622065a2ccd42ad7353c2
#
_entry.id   5cf7a513463622065a2ccd42ad7353c2
#
_cell.length_a   1.000
_cell.length_b   1.000
_cell.length_c   1.000
_cell.angle_alpha   90.00
_cell.angle_beta   90.00
_cell.angle_gamma   90.00
#
_symmetry.space_group_name_H-M   'P 1'
#
loop_
_entity.id
_entity.type
_entity.pdbx_description
1 polymer ?
#
loop_
_entity_poly.entity_id
_entity_poly.type
_entity_poly.pdbx_seq_one_letter_code
_entity_poly.pdbx_strand_id
1 'polypeptide(L)'
;MTLFNVFSLLGGLALFLFGMDIMGKALEKQAGGHLQKILSKLTDNPIKGFFLGLGVTAIIQSSSATTVMVVGFVNSGIMELHQAIGIIMGSNVGTTVTSWLLSLSGLQGDSIWIQMLKPTSFSPLLAFIGILLYMGKSEKKKGVGTILIGFAILMTGMTTMSNAVEPLQGEAWFTNLFVRFSNPILGVLVGTLVTGIIQSSSASVGILQALSATGVITYGSAIPIIMGQNIGTCVTALLSSVGANKNARRAAMVHLYFNIIGVMVFLAGFYGLNAVVHFDFVNETIAAWGIAVVHSAFNIAATLILLPFANALERLAILTIPDDAQKESFALLDDRLLNTPAVAVARTRSATADMAELARVGVMQAMSLTHTWDDTLAQKVRDEERKVDQYEDALGTYLVKLSSRELNHADSQSVNTLLHTISDFERISDHSVNLLESAQEMHTKEINFSADAREELQVLEDAVQDVLNRTTDAFRKDDLHLASKVEPMETVVDELVRAIKARHVARLQAGSCSIEYGFVLEDLLTNYERVCDHCSNVAVAQIEVAQDSFDTHAYLNDLRSGHASTKESEQFQRRLNRYRERYLFPDEAAPEETEDKQA
;
A
#
# COMPACT_ATOMS: atom_id res chain seq x y z
N MET A 1 16.61 -25.65 -37.91
CA MET A 1 15.54 -24.68 -37.49
C MET A 1 15.12 -23.86 -38.69
N THR A 2 13.83 -23.81 -39.01
CA THR A 2 13.30 -23.00 -40.13
C THR A 2 12.93 -21.59 -39.63
N LEU A 3 12.74 -20.63 -40.54
CA LEU A 3 12.25 -19.29 -40.20
C LEU A 3 10.90 -19.34 -39.49
N PHE A 4 10.01 -20.28 -39.84
CA PHE A 4 8.73 -20.48 -39.19
C PHE A 4 8.86 -20.97 -37.75
N ASN A 5 9.88 -21.78 -37.43
CA ASN A 5 10.14 -22.17 -36.03
C ASN A 5 10.58 -20.95 -35.20
N VAL A 6 11.34 -20.00 -35.78
CA VAL A 6 11.70 -18.75 -35.11
C VAL A 6 10.46 -17.92 -34.83
N PHE A 7 9.57 -17.77 -35.81
CA PHE A 7 8.27 -17.06 -35.58
C PHE A 7 7.41 -17.74 -34.53
N SER A 8 7.34 -19.07 -34.53
CA SER A 8 6.60 -19.83 -33.51
C SER A 8 7.23 -19.66 -32.13
N LEU A 9 8.56 -19.64 -32.03
CA LEU A 9 9.26 -19.40 -30.76
C LEU A 9 8.97 -17.99 -30.23
N LEU A 10 9.07 -16.95 -31.08
CA LEU A 10 8.76 -15.58 -30.68
C LEU A 10 7.27 -15.40 -30.31
N GLY A 11 6.36 -16.02 -31.09
CA GLY A 11 4.92 -16.01 -30.79
C GLY A 11 4.59 -16.74 -29.50
N GLY A 12 5.21 -17.91 -29.27
CA GLY A 12 5.09 -18.67 -28.01
C GLY A 12 5.61 -17.88 -26.82
N LEU A 13 6.75 -17.21 -26.97
CA LEU A 13 7.32 -16.35 -25.93
C LEU A 13 6.39 -15.16 -25.62
N ALA A 14 5.83 -14.52 -26.64
CA ALA A 14 4.88 -13.42 -26.44
C ALA A 14 3.63 -13.88 -25.69
N LEU A 15 3.03 -15.02 -26.06
CA LEU A 15 1.89 -15.60 -25.35
C LEU A 15 2.25 -15.97 -23.92
N PHE A 16 3.41 -16.58 -23.71
CA PHE A 16 3.89 -16.95 -22.39
C PHE A 16 4.03 -15.73 -21.46
N LEU A 17 4.71 -14.68 -21.92
CA LEU A 17 4.91 -13.45 -21.16
C LEU A 17 3.58 -12.73 -20.89
N PHE A 18 2.70 -12.66 -21.88
CA PHE A 18 1.39 -12.03 -21.76
C PHE A 18 0.48 -12.80 -20.79
N GLY A 19 0.44 -14.13 -20.87
CA GLY A 19 -0.32 -14.97 -19.95
C GLY A 19 0.17 -14.83 -18.52
N MET A 20 1.49 -14.76 -18.32
CA MET A 20 2.10 -14.54 -17.02
C MET A 20 1.76 -13.14 -16.44
N ASP A 21 1.81 -12.10 -17.25
CA ASP A 21 1.49 -10.73 -16.85
C ASP A 21 0.02 -10.59 -16.45
N ILE A 22 -0.91 -11.08 -17.28
CA ILE A 22 -2.36 -11.04 -17.00
C ILE A 22 -2.69 -11.85 -15.74
N MET A 23 -2.16 -13.06 -15.62
CA MET A 23 -2.40 -13.91 -14.45
C MET A 23 -1.86 -13.25 -13.18
N GLY A 24 -0.63 -12.71 -13.23
CA GLY A 24 0.02 -12.03 -12.11
C GLY A 24 -0.77 -10.81 -11.63
N LYS A 25 -1.14 -9.91 -12.55
CA LYS A 25 -1.97 -8.73 -12.23
C LYS A 25 -3.34 -9.09 -11.64
N ALA A 26 -3.98 -10.14 -12.18
CA ALA A 26 -5.27 -10.59 -11.66
C ALA A 26 -5.14 -11.20 -10.26
N LEU A 27 -4.07 -11.97 -9.99
CA LEU A 27 -3.76 -12.50 -8.65
C LEU A 27 -3.47 -11.37 -7.66
N GLU A 28 -2.67 -10.39 -8.05
CA GLU A 28 -2.35 -9.20 -7.25
C GLU A 28 -3.61 -8.41 -6.90
N LYS A 29 -4.47 -8.13 -7.89
CA LYS A 29 -5.75 -7.44 -7.70
C LYS A 29 -6.68 -8.18 -6.73
N GLN A 30 -6.75 -9.50 -6.82
CA GLN A 30 -7.57 -10.32 -5.92
C GLN A 30 -6.99 -10.42 -4.50
N ALA A 31 -5.67 -10.41 -4.37
CA ALA A 31 -4.98 -10.49 -3.09
C ALA A 31 -4.91 -9.13 -2.35
N GLY A 32 -5.05 -8.01 -3.06
CA GLY A 32 -4.72 -6.66 -2.62
C GLY A 32 -5.17 -6.28 -1.21
N GLY A 33 -6.43 -6.45 -0.85
CA GLY A 33 -6.93 -6.10 0.48
C GLY A 33 -6.44 -7.00 1.63
N HIS A 34 -6.11 -8.27 1.33
CA HIS A 34 -5.54 -9.20 2.31
C HIS A 34 -4.03 -8.99 2.46
N LEU A 35 -3.35 -8.69 1.36
CA LEU A 35 -1.92 -8.40 1.30
C LEU A 35 -1.57 -7.21 2.19
N GLN A 36 -2.36 -6.14 2.13
CA GLN A 36 -2.20 -4.96 2.97
C GLN A 36 -2.28 -5.30 4.47
N LYS A 37 -3.31 -6.09 4.89
CA LYS A 37 -3.47 -6.51 6.29
C LYS A 37 -2.32 -7.41 6.78
N ILE A 38 -1.73 -8.18 5.87
CA ILE A 38 -0.59 -9.06 6.18
C ILE A 38 0.69 -8.24 6.28
N LEU A 39 0.92 -7.33 5.34
CA LEU A 39 2.12 -6.48 5.31
C LEU A 39 2.13 -5.42 6.40
N SER A 40 0.95 -4.91 6.82
CA SER A 40 0.85 -3.96 7.95
C SER A 40 1.20 -4.58 9.31
N LYS A 41 1.18 -5.91 9.43
CA LYS A 41 1.69 -6.64 10.60
C LYS A 41 3.19 -6.89 10.45
N LEU A 42 3.95 -5.83 10.19
CA LEU A 42 5.42 -5.87 10.10
C LEU A 42 5.99 -6.53 11.33
N THR A 43 6.94 -7.43 11.11
CA THR A 43 7.50 -8.23 12.19
C THR A 43 8.99 -7.93 12.34
N ASP A 44 9.41 -7.63 13.55
CA ASP A 44 10.84 -7.45 13.90
C ASP A 44 11.65 -8.75 13.81
N ASN A 45 10.98 -9.87 13.46
CA ASN A 45 11.61 -11.17 13.36
C ASN A 45 11.88 -11.54 11.88
N PRO A 46 13.16 -11.70 11.46
CA PRO A 46 13.52 -12.07 10.09
C PRO A 46 12.88 -13.37 9.60
N ILE A 47 12.62 -14.34 10.50
CA ILE A 47 11.97 -15.61 10.15
C ILE A 47 10.51 -15.38 9.76
N LYS A 48 9.77 -14.54 10.50
CA LYS A 48 8.40 -14.18 10.13
C LYS A 48 8.38 -13.39 8.83
N GLY A 49 9.35 -12.46 8.65
CA GLY A 49 9.57 -11.74 7.39
C GLY A 49 9.79 -12.70 6.22
N PHE A 50 10.59 -13.74 6.41
CA PHE A 50 10.83 -14.79 5.41
C PHE A 50 9.53 -15.48 4.97
N PHE A 51 8.72 -15.97 5.90
CA PHE A 51 7.45 -16.62 5.55
C PHE A 51 6.47 -15.64 4.90
N LEU A 52 6.51 -14.38 5.30
CA LEU A 52 5.72 -13.33 4.68
C LEU A 52 6.14 -13.10 3.22
N GLY A 53 7.44 -12.91 2.96
CA GLY A 53 7.99 -12.73 1.61
C GLY A 53 7.72 -13.93 0.70
N LEU A 54 7.86 -15.15 1.23
CA LEU A 54 7.54 -16.39 0.55
C LEU A 54 6.04 -16.43 0.16
N GLY A 55 5.15 -16.18 1.12
CA GLY A 55 3.71 -16.24 0.89
C GLY A 55 3.23 -15.17 -0.09
N VAL A 56 3.69 -13.93 0.08
CA VAL A 56 3.37 -12.82 -0.83
C VAL A 56 3.79 -13.14 -2.26
N THR A 57 5.04 -13.56 -2.46
CA THR A 57 5.57 -13.88 -3.78
C THR A 57 4.89 -15.09 -4.41
N ALA A 58 4.60 -16.12 -3.61
CA ALA A 58 3.86 -17.30 -4.09
C ALA A 58 2.43 -16.94 -4.55
N ILE A 59 1.78 -15.97 -3.90
CA ILE A 59 0.43 -15.50 -4.27
C ILE A 59 0.50 -14.58 -5.49
N ILE A 60 1.37 -13.55 -5.46
CA ILE A 60 1.49 -12.57 -6.56
C ILE A 60 2.17 -13.18 -7.79
N GLN A 61 2.94 -14.26 -7.63
CA GLN A 61 3.75 -14.90 -8.68
C GLN A 61 4.85 -13.98 -9.27
N SER A 62 5.27 -12.96 -8.50
CA SER A 62 6.29 -11.99 -8.91
C SER A 62 7.18 -11.57 -7.73
N SER A 63 8.42 -12.08 -7.71
CA SER A 63 9.43 -11.62 -6.73
C SER A 63 9.91 -10.20 -7.03
N SER A 64 9.94 -9.81 -8.30
CA SER A 64 10.29 -8.44 -8.69
C SER A 64 9.29 -7.43 -8.12
N ALA A 65 7.98 -7.69 -8.25
CA ALA A 65 6.94 -6.84 -7.65
C ALA A 65 7.08 -6.80 -6.12
N THR A 66 7.27 -7.95 -5.46
CA THR A 66 7.47 -8.02 -4.01
C THR A 66 8.70 -7.23 -3.55
N THR A 67 9.84 -7.35 -4.24
CA THR A 67 11.06 -6.62 -3.84
C THR A 67 10.98 -5.13 -4.12
N VAL A 68 10.37 -4.70 -5.24
CA VAL A 68 10.12 -3.28 -5.54
C VAL A 68 9.20 -2.67 -4.48
N MET A 69 8.16 -3.38 -4.08
CA MET A 69 7.25 -2.96 -3.00
C MET A 69 8.00 -2.82 -1.66
N VAL A 70 8.87 -3.77 -1.31
CA VAL A 70 9.70 -3.70 -0.09
C VAL A 70 10.64 -2.50 -0.15
N VAL A 71 11.29 -2.24 -1.28
CA VAL A 71 12.12 -1.04 -1.51
C VAL A 71 11.28 0.24 -1.31
N GLY A 72 10.06 0.27 -1.82
CA GLY A 72 9.12 1.38 -1.64
C GLY A 72 8.71 1.58 -0.17
N PHE A 73 8.45 0.50 0.59
CA PHE A 73 8.15 0.57 2.02
C PHE A 73 9.32 1.10 2.85
N VAL A 74 10.53 0.67 2.54
CA VAL A 74 11.73 1.19 3.20
C VAL A 74 11.95 2.66 2.84
N ASN A 75 11.69 3.04 1.58
CA ASN A 75 11.82 4.43 1.13
C ASN A 75 10.83 5.37 1.81
N SER A 76 9.60 4.92 2.03
CA SER A 76 8.54 5.69 2.70
C SER A 76 8.57 5.60 4.23
N GLY A 77 9.57 4.92 4.81
CA GLY A 77 9.71 4.75 6.27
C GLY A 77 8.65 3.84 6.92
N ILE A 78 7.83 3.13 6.11
CA ILE A 78 6.86 2.14 6.62
C ILE A 78 7.56 0.92 7.18
N MET A 79 8.75 0.59 6.63
CA MET A 79 9.52 -0.60 6.96
C MET A 79 10.98 -0.22 7.21
N GLU A 80 11.57 -0.79 8.24
CA GLU A 80 12.99 -0.65 8.51
C GLU A 80 13.82 -1.63 7.66
N LEU A 81 15.11 -1.30 7.42
CA LEU A 81 15.99 -2.12 6.58
C LEU A 81 16.09 -3.56 7.07
N HIS A 82 16.25 -3.78 8.39
CA HIS A 82 16.37 -5.12 8.96
C HIS A 82 15.12 -6.00 8.74
N GLN A 83 13.92 -5.39 8.73
CA GLN A 83 12.65 -6.09 8.46
C GLN A 83 12.55 -6.53 6.99
N ALA A 84 13.06 -5.68 6.09
CA ALA A 84 13.06 -5.94 4.64
C ALA A 84 13.87 -7.18 4.25
N ILE A 85 14.96 -7.47 4.98
CA ILE A 85 15.91 -8.57 4.64
C ILE A 85 15.20 -9.92 4.63
N GLY A 86 14.44 -10.23 5.68
CA GLY A 86 13.69 -11.49 5.75
C GLY A 86 12.71 -11.64 4.59
N ILE A 87 11.96 -10.58 4.26
CA ILE A 87 10.98 -10.58 3.17
C ILE A 87 11.65 -10.80 1.81
N ILE A 88 12.79 -10.15 1.56
CA ILE A 88 13.57 -10.29 0.33
C ILE A 88 14.05 -11.74 0.17
N MET A 89 14.61 -12.35 1.22
CA MET A 89 15.03 -13.75 1.20
C MET A 89 13.86 -14.71 0.95
N GLY A 90 12.72 -14.45 1.61
CA GLY A 90 11.50 -15.23 1.42
C GLY A 90 10.94 -15.13 0.01
N SER A 91 11.01 -13.95 -0.62
CA SER A 91 10.53 -13.73 -1.98
C SER A 91 11.28 -14.57 -3.02
N ASN A 92 12.59 -14.77 -2.83
CA ASN A 92 13.39 -15.64 -3.71
C ASN A 92 12.91 -17.11 -3.63
N VAL A 93 12.62 -17.62 -2.44
CA VAL A 93 12.04 -18.97 -2.29
C VAL A 93 10.63 -19.01 -2.87
N GLY A 94 9.80 -17.97 -2.66
CA GLY A 94 8.45 -17.87 -3.21
C GLY A 94 8.39 -17.98 -4.74
N THR A 95 9.41 -17.49 -5.45
CA THR A 95 9.52 -17.60 -6.91
C THR A 95 9.59 -19.05 -7.39
N THR A 96 10.10 -19.96 -6.56
CA THR A 96 10.22 -21.38 -6.94
C THR A 96 8.86 -22.06 -7.16
N VAL A 97 7.79 -21.54 -6.52
CA VAL A 97 6.42 -22.00 -6.75
C VAL A 97 6.02 -21.85 -8.22
N THR A 98 6.41 -20.74 -8.86
CA THR A 98 6.20 -20.54 -10.30
C THR A 98 6.95 -21.59 -11.13
N SER A 99 8.18 -21.91 -10.76
CA SER A 99 8.97 -22.95 -11.47
C SER A 99 8.29 -24.32 -11.41
N TRP A 100 7.71 -24.68 -10.28
CA TRP A 100 6.93 -25.92 -10.15
C TRP A 100 5.67 -25.91 -11.00
N LEU A 101 4.95 -24.78 -11.02
CA LEU A 101 3.76 -24.63 -11.84
C LEU A 101 4.08 -24.77 -13.33
N LEU A 102 5.17 -24.16 -13.80
CA LEU A 102 5.63 -24.26 -15.18
C LEU A 102 6.14 -25.65 -15.53
N SER A 103 6.74 -26.36 -14.56
CA SER A 103 7.27 -27.72 -14.77
C SER A 103 6.20 -28.75 -15.14
N LEU A 104 4.93 -28.46 -14.85
CA LEU A 104 3.80 -29.30 -15.26
C LEU A 104 3.73 -29.47 -16.80
N SER A 105 4.24 -28.50 -17.57
CA SER A 105 4.28 -28.58 -19.03
C SER A 105 5.16 -29.73 -19.55
N GLY A 106 6.17 -30.13 -18.77
CA GLY A 106 7.10 -31.21 -19.10
C GLY A 106 6.68 -32.60 -18.61
N LEU A 107 5.47 -32.77 -18.11
CA LEU A 107 4.98 -34.08 -17.67
C LEU A 107 4.91 -35.07 -18.85
N GLN A 108 5.57 -36.23 -18.72
CA GLN A 108 5.57 -37.31 -19.71
C GLN A 108 4.96 -38.57 -19.09
N GLY A 109 4.18 -39.30 -19.87
CA GLY A 109 3.55 -40.55 -19.46
C GLY A 109 2.24 -40.82 -20.17
N ASP A 110 1.91 -42.12 -20.37
CA ASP A 110 0.73 -42.57 -21.10
C ASP A 110 -0.46 -42.90 -20.18
N SER A 111 -0.25 -42.87 -18.85
CA SER A 111 -1.32 -43.04 -17.89
C SER A 111 -2.38 -41.94 -18.03
N ILE A 112 -3.66 -42.30 -17.99
CA ILE A 112 -4.78 -41.37 -18.10
C ILE A 112 -4.72 -40.27 -17.03
N TRP A 113 -4.22 -40.56 -15.84
CA TRP A 113 -4.03 -39.61 -14.74
C TRP A 113 -2.95 -38.57 -15.06
N ILE A 114 -1.83 -39.01 -15.68
CA ILE A 114 -0.76 -38.09 -16.10
C ILE A 114 -1.25 -37.22 -17.26
N GLN A 115 -1.98 -37.80 -18.21
CA GLN A 115 -2.56 -37.03 -19.33
C GLN A 115 -3.57 -36.00 -18.82
N MET A 116 -4.37 -36.30 -17.81
CA MET A 116 -5.29 -35.34 -17.19
C MET A 116 -4.57 -34.22 -16.44
N LEU A 117 -3.38 -34.45 -15.91
CA LEU A 117 -2.57 -33.45 -15.21
C LEU A 117 -1.71 -32.60 -16.18
N LYS A 118 -1.58 -33.01 -17.46
CA LYS A 118 -0.85 -32.21 -18.45
C LYS A 118 -1.60 -30.90 -18.74
N PRO A 119 -0.91 -29.75 -18.66
CA PRO A 119 -1.54 -28.46 -18.98
C PRO A 119 -2.17 -28.40 -20.37
N THR A 120 -1.59 -29.09 -21.36
CA THR A 120 -2.17 -29.19 -22.70
C THR A 120 -3.57 -29.80 -22.73
N SER A 121 -3.89 -30.66 -21.76
CA SER A 121 -5.19 -31.34 -21.68
C SER A 121 -6.24 -30.51 -20.94
N PHE A 122 -5.88 -29.84 -19.83
CA PHE A 122 -6.85 -29.15 -19.01
C PHE A 122 -6.87 -27.62 -19.21
N SER A 123 -5.78 -27.00 -19.72
CA SER A 123 -5.77 -25.54 -19.93
C SER A 123 -6.85 -25.03 -20.90
N PRO A 124 -7.24 -25.74 -21.98
CA PRO A 124 -8.37 -25.33 -22.81
C PRO A 124 -9.69 -25.30 -22.06
N LEU A 125 -9.90 -26.26 -21.14
CA LEU A 125 -11.08 -26.28 -20.28
C LEU A 125 -11.06 -25.12 -19.28
N LEU A 126 -9.90 -24.82 -18.69
CA LEU A 126 -9.74 -23.65 -17.83
C LEU A 126 -10.00 -22.35 -18.59
N ALA A 127 -9.52 -22.23 -19.84
CA ALA A 127 -9.81 -21.07 -20.69
C ALA A 127 -11.30 -20.90 -20.92
N PHE A 128 -12.02 -22.01 -21.21
CA PHE A 128 -13.48 -21.99 -21.41
C PHE A 128 -14.24 -21.61 -20.14
N ILE A 129 -13.90 -22.19 -19.00
CA ILE A 129 -14.47 -21.80 -17.70
C ILE A 129 -14.12 -20.34 -17.40
N GLY A 130 -12.88 -19.96 -17.66
CA GLY A 130 -12.35 -18.61 -17.44
C GLY A 130 -13.15 -17.55 -18.20
N ILE A 131 -13.45 -17.78 -19.50
CA ILE A 131 -14.22 -16.82 -20.29
C ILE A 131 -15.67 -16.71 -19.81
N LEU A 132 -16.30 -17.81 -19.38
CA LEU A 132 -17.64 -17.79 -18.82
C LEU A 132 -17.70 -16.96 -17.52
N LEU A 133 -16.67 -17.09 -16.66
CA LEU A 133 -16.56 -16.29 -15.44
C LEU A 133 -16.26 -14.83 -15.74
N TYR A 134 -15.41 -14.56 -16.73
CA TYR A 134 -15.04 -13.20 -17.16
C TYR A 134 -16.21 -12.41 -17.72
N MET A 135 -17.12 -13.08 -18.46
CA MET A 135 -18.36 -12.48 -18.97
C MET A 135 -19.41 -12.25 -17.89
N GLY A 136 -19.21 -12.75 -16.68
CA GLY A 136 -20.13 -12.57 -15.56
C GLY A 136 -20.17 -11.13 -15.04
N LYS A 137 -21.22 -10.77 -14.30
CA LYS A 137 -21.37 -9.41 -13.73
C LYS A 137 -20.52 -9.16 -12.46
N SER A 138 -20.08 -10.19 -11.77
CA SER A 138 -19.35 -10.07 -10.51
C SER A 138 -17.85 -9.84 -10.74
N GLU A 139 -17.28 -8.76 -10.22
CA GLU A 139 -15.85 -8.43 -10.32
C GLU A 139 -14.94 -9.55 -9.76
N LYS A 140 -15.34 -10.21 -8.66
CA LYS A 140 -14.61 -11.37 -8.13
C LYS A 140 -14.57 -12.52 -9.13
N LYS A 141 -15.70 -12.82 -9.81
CA LYS A 141 -15.76 -13.87 -10.83
C LYS A 141 -14.94 -13.49 -12.07
N LYS A 142 -14.98 -12.22 -12.49
CA LYS A 142 -14.15 -11.72 -13.59
C LYS A 142 -12.65 -11.89 -13.28
N GLY A 143 -12.22 -11.53 -12.06
CA GLY A 143 -10.83 -11.71 -11.63
C GLY A 143 -10.39 -13.17 -11.67
N VAL A 144 -11.20 -14.10 -11.14
CA VAL A 144 -10.92 -15.55 -11.24
C VAL A 144 -10.90 -15.99 -12.70
N GLY A 145 -11.84 -15.52 -13.53
CA GLY A 145 -11.85 -15.78 -14.97
C GLY A 145 -10.56 -15.34 -15.65
N THR A 146 -10.08 -14.14 -15.34
CA THR A 146 -8.80 -13.60 -15.87
C THR A 146 -7.61 -14.46 -15.46
N ILE A 147 -7.56 -14.95 -14.22
CA ILE A 147 -6.49 -15.86 -13.73
C ILE A 147 -6.49 -17.15 -14.56
N LEU A 148 -7.66 -17.77 -14.77
CA LEU A 148 -7.77 -19.01 -15.52
C LEU A 148 -7.40 -18.84 -17.00
N ILE A 149 -7.82 -17.74 -17.63
CA ILE A 149 -7.46 -17.40 -19.01
C ILE A 149 -5.95 -17.15 -19.11
N GLY A 150 -5.39 -16.32 -18.19
CA GLY A 150 -3.96 -16.03 -18.15
C GLY A 150 -3.12 -17.29 -18.01
N PHE A 151 -3.51 -18.22 -17.12
CA PHE A 151 -2.87 -19.53 -16.98
C PHE A 151 -2.92 -20.33 -18.29
N ALA A 152 -4.08 -20.38 -18.95
CA ALA A 152 -4.23 -21.12 -20.19
C ALA A 152 -3.36 -20.54 -21.34
N ILE A 153 -3.32 -19.22 -21.46
CA ILE A 153 -2.44 -18.51 -22.44
C ILE A 153 -0.97 -18.80 -22.15
N LEU A 154 -0.55 -18.72 -20.88
CA LEU A 154 0.79 -19.02 -20.42
C LEU A 154 1.22 -20.44 -20.80
N MET A 155 0.37 -21.43 -20.52
CA MET A 155 0.65 -22.83 -20.85
C MET A 155 0.67 -23.10 -22.37
N THR A 156 -0.19 -22.42 -23.12
CA THR A 156 -0.18 -22.47 -24.60
C THR A 156 1.15 -21.90 -25.14
N GLY A 157 1.57 -20.73 -24.61
CA GLY A 157 2.86 -20.13 -24.96
C GLY A 157 4.04 -21.05 -24.67
N MET A 158 4.05 -21.68 -23.48
CA MET A 158 5.07 -22.65 -23.07
C MET A 158 5.15 -23.84 -24.03
N THR A 159 4.02 -24.43 -24.37
CA THR A 159 3.95 -25.55 -25.30
C THR A 159 4.41 -25.15 -26.71
N THR A 160 3.99 -23.95 -27.17
CA THR A 160 4.40 -23.41 -28.47
C THR A 160 5.92 -23.21 -28.54
N MET A 161 6.53 -22.66 -27.46
CA MET A 161 8.00 -22.54 -27.38
C MET A 161 8.69 -23.89 -27.42
N SER A 162 8.23 -24.87 -26.61
CA SER A 162 8.84 -26.20 -26.57
C SER A 162 8.81 -26.89 -27.93
N ASN A 163 7.66 -26.84 -28.62
CA ASN A 163 7.54 -27.41 -29.96
C ASN A 163 8.42 -26.69 -31.00
N ALA A 164 8.56 -25.37 -30.89
CA ALA A 164 9.36 -24.55 -31.79
C ALA A 164 10.86 -24.87 -31.69
N VAL A 165 11.36 -25.28 -30.50
CA VAL A 165 12.78 -25.60 -30.27
C VAL A 165 13.12 -27.07 -30.44
N GLU A 166 12.12 -27.96 -30.54
CA GLU A 166 12.32 -29.40 -30.73
C GLU A 166 13.29 -29.71 -31.91
N PRO A 167 13.21 -29.02 -33.11
CA PRO A 167 14.14 -29.25 -34.20
C PRO A 167 15.60 -28.89 -33.90
N LEU A 168 15.89 -28.23 -32.77
CA LEU A 168 17.27 -27.98 -32.32
C LEU A 168 17.92 -29.21 -31.70
N GLN A 169 17.15 -30.22 -31.39
CA GLN A 169 17.64 -31.52 -30.96
C GLN A 169 18.45 -32.14 -32.11
N GLY A 170 19.73 -32.36 -31.93
CA GLY A 170 20.64 -32.88 -32.96
C GLY A 170 21.41 -31.83 -33.76
N GLU A 171 21.14 -30.54 -33.55
CA GLU A 171 21.96 -29.46 -34.14
C GLU A 171 23.29 -29.33 -33.36
N ALA A 172 24.40 -29.64 -33.99
CA ALA A 172 25.72 -29.67 -33.34
C ALA A 172 26.12 -28.31 -32.73
N TRP A 173 25.77 -27.20 -33.38
CA TRP A 173 26.07 -25.85 -32.86
C TRP A 173 25.31 -25.57 -31.58
N PHE A 174 24.07 -26.02 -31.49
CA PHE A 174 23.21 -25.82 -30.30
C PHE A 174 23.72 -26.66 -29.12
N THR A 175 24.03 -27.92 -29.37
CA THR A 175 24.63 -28.81 -28.35
C THR A 175 25.96 -28.23 -27.85
N ASN A 176 26.85 -27.77 -28.76
CA ASN A 176 28.11 -27.16 -28.38
C ASN A 176 27.97 -25.86 -27.59
N LEU A 177 26.90 -25.10 -27.82
CA LEU A 177 26.57 -23.89 -27.02
C LEU A 177 26.30 -24.26 -25.55
N PHE A 178 25.47 -25.28 -25.31
CA PHE A 178 25.17 -25.73 -23.95
C PHE A 178 26.35 -26.44 -23.29
N VAL A 179 27.20 -27.13 -24.04
CA VAL A 179 28.48 -27.65 -23.54
C VAL A 179 29.36 -26.50 -23.02
N ARG A 180 29.42 -25.38 -23.72
CA ARG A 180 30.16 -24.19 -23.22
C ARG A 180 29.54 -23.60 -21.98
N PHE A 181 28.22 -23.62 -21.84
CA PHE A 181 27.51 -23.12 -20.67
C PHE A 181 27.64 -24.05 -19.42
N SER A 182 28.18 -25.25 -19.60
CA SER A 182 28.59 -26.10 -18.48
C SER A 182 29.80 -25.52 -17.72
N ASN A 183 30.52 -24.56 -18.32
CA ASN A 183 31.46 -23.73 -17.57
C ASN A 183 30.67 -22.87 -16.56
N PRO A 184 30.94 -22.99 -15.24
CA PRO A 184 30.13 -22.35 -14.20
C PRO A 184 30.04 -20.83 -14.37
N ILE A 185 31.14 -20.18 -14.74
CA ILE A 185 31.20 -18.72 -14.90
C ILE A 185 30.35 -18.28 -16.08
N LEU A 186 30.50 -18.95 -17.24
CA LEU A 186 29.73 -18.61 -18.44
C LEU A 186 28.23 -18.89 -18.25
N GLY A 187 27.87 -20.00 -17.60
CA GLY A 187 26.48 -20.32 -17.26
C GLY A 187 25.83 -19.25 -16.37
N VAL A 188 26.52 -18.84 -15.30
CA VAL A 188 26.05 -17.74 -14.43
C VAL A 188 25.92 -16.43 -15.18
N LEU A 189 26.89 -16.06 -16.01
CA LEU A 189 26.82 -14.83 -16.81
C LEU A 189 25.62 -14.82 -17.76
N VAL A 190 25.39 -15.93 -18.47
CA VAL A 190 24.26 -16.06 -19.42
C VAL A 190 22.93 -15.96 -18.64
N GLY A 191 22.78 -16.70 -17.55
CA GLY A 191 21.57 -16.62 -16.70
C GLY A 191 21.33 -15.20 -16.18
N THR A 192 22.39 -14.52 -15.71
CA THR A 192 22.32 -13.15 -15.21
C THR A 192 21.89 -12.16 -16.31
N LEU A 193 22.52 -12.23 -17.49
CA LEU A 193 22.22 -11.32 -18.59
C LEU A 193 20.80 -11.52 -19.13
N VAL A 194 20.39 -12.78 -19.37
CA VAL A 194 19.06 -13.08 -19.89
C VAL A 194 17.98 -12.59 -18.91
N THR A 195 18.14 -12.89 -17.63
CA THR A 195 17.14 -12.46 -16.61
C THR A 195 17.19 -10.95 -16.38
N GLY A 196 18.37 -10.34 -16.39
CA GLY A 196 18.52 -8.89 -16.25
C GLY A 196 17.88 -8.09 -17.40
N ILE A 197 17.93 -8.63 -18.63
CA ILE A 197 17.26 -8.03 -19.80
C ILE A 197 15.74 -8.22 -19.72
N ILE A 198 15.28 -9.45 -19.44
CA ILE A 198 13.85 -9.78 -19.35
C ILE A 198 13.21 -9.17 -18.09
N GLN A 199 13.99 -8.94 -17.03
CA GLN A 199 13.55 -8.45 -15.71
C GLN A 199 12.52 -9.37 -15.00
N SER A 200 12.50 -10.65 -15.39
CA SER A 200 11.63 -11.67 -14.82
C SER A 200 12.33 -13.01 -14.72
N SER A 201 12.63 -13.45 -13.49
CA SER A 201 13.24 -14.77 -13.26
C SER A 201 12.29 -15.92 -13.62
N SER A 202 10.98 -15.75 -13.35
CA SER A 202 9.99 -16.75 -13.73
C SER A 202 9.94 -16.95 -15.24
N ALA A 203 10.02 -15.87 -16.03
CA ALA A 203 10.11 -15.94 -17.48
C ALA A 203 11.39 -16.61 -17.95
N SER A 204 12.53 -16.27 -17.35
CA SER A 204 13.82 -16.85 -17.69
C SER A 204 13.89 -18.35 -17.37
N VAL A 205 13.34 -18.75 -16.21
CA VAL A 205 13.21 -20.18 -15.85
C VAL A 205 12.27 -20.91 -16.81
N GLY A 206 11.14 -20.30 -17.19
CA GLY A 206 10.21 -20.87 -18.16
C GLY A 206 10.85 -21.11 -19.52
N ILE A 207 11.66 -20.16 -20.02
CA ILE A 207 12.45 -20.34 -21.25
C ILE A 207 13.41 -21.52 -21.12
N LEU A 208 14.13 -21.63 -20.00
CA LEU A 208 15.04 -22.74 -19.76
C LEU A 208 14.31 -24.10 -19.70
N GLN A 209 13.13 -24.13 -19.09
CA GLN A 209 12.26 -25.32 -19.04
C GLN A 209 11.72 -25.68 -20.44
N ALA A 210 11.34 -24.69 -21.27
CA ALA A 210 10.94 -24.96 -22.65
C ALA A 210 12.12 -25.54 -23.47
N LEU A 211 13.31 -24.97 -23.31
CA LEU A 211 14.52 -25.46 -23.96
C LEU A 211 14.92 -26.86 -23.48
N SER A 212 14.62 -27.24 -22.24
CA SER A 212 14.93 -28.59 -21.73
C SER A 212 14.18 -29.70 -22.50
N ALA A 213 13.06 -29.37 -23.16
CA ALA A 213 12.34 -30.31 -24.01
C ALA A 213 13.18 -30.82 -25.22
N THR A 214 14.25 -30.10 -25.61
CA THR A 214 15.19 -30.55 -26.65
C THR A 214 16.04 -31.78 -26.23
N GLY A 215 16.08 -32.12 -24.93
CA GLY A 215 16.93 -33.19 -24.41
C GLY A 215 18.45 -32.93 -24.51
N VAL A 216 18.86 -31.70 -24.84
CA VAL A 216 20.28 -31.32 -24.98
C VAL A 216 20.85 -30.72 -23.69
N ILE A 217 19.99 -30.13 -22.87
CA ILE A 217 20.41 -29.43 -21.65
C ILE A 217 20.67 -30.44 -20.54
N THR A 218 21.88 -30.42 -19.98
CA THR A 218 22.27 -31.25 -18.83
C THR A 218 22.15 -30.50 -17.51
N TYR A 219 22.16 -31.23 -16.40
CA TYR A 219 22.26 -30.61 -15.06
C TYR A 219 23.51 -29.72 -14.96
N GLY A 220 24.63 -30.11 -15.56
CA GLY A 220 25.87 -29.34 -15.55
C GLY A 220 25.75 -27.98 -16.21
N SER A 221 24.93 -27.83 -17.25
CA SER A 221 24.68 -26.55 -17.90
C SER A 221 23.53 -25.76 -17.23
N ALA A 222 22.49 -26.44 -16.75
CA ALA A 222 21.34 -25.79 -16.16
C ALA A 222 21.63 -25.17 -14.78
N ILE A 223 22.38 -25.86 -13.92
CA ILE A 223 22.70 -25.41 -12.55
C ILE A 223 23.29 -23.99 -12.54
N PRO A 224 24.41 -23.69 -13.25
CA PRO A 224 24.98 -22.35 -13.23
C PRO A 224 24.07 -21.30 -13.90
N ILE A 225 23.30 -21.67 -14.93
CA ILE A 225 22.33 -20.77 -15.55
C ILE A 225 21.26 -20.35 -14.54
N ILE A 226 20.68 -21.30 -13.79
CA ILE A 226 19.66 -21.05 -12.75
C ILE A 226 20.22 -20.13 -11.66
N MET A 227 21.45 -20.36 -11.22
CA MET A 227 22.12 -19.48 -10.25
C MET A 227 22.26 -18.05 -10.80
N GLY A 228 22.66 -17.91 -12.05
CA GLY A 228 22.75 -16.61 -12.72
C GLY A 228 21.41 -15.91 -12.85
N GLN A 229 20.32 -16.65 -13.09
CA GLN A 229 18.96 -16.09 -13.16
C GLN A 229 18.56 -15.38 -11.85
N ASN A 230 18.97 -15.91 -10.70
CA ASN A 230 18.72 -15.26 -9.42
C ASN A 230 19.48 -13.93 -9.26
N ILE A 231 20.74 -13.84 -9.72
CA ILE A 231 21.48 -12.57 -9.73
C ILE A 231 20.81 -11.57 -10.70
N GLY A 232 20.38 -12.03 -11.87
CA GLY A 232 19.71 -11.17 -12.86
C GLY A 232 18.42 -10.54 -12.35
N THR A 233 17.69 -11.21 -11.45
CA THR A 233 16.49 -10.68 -10.81
C THR A 233 16.76 -9.40 -9.98
N CYS A 234 17.97 -9.25 -9.46
CA CYS A 234 18.33 -8.10 -8.63
C CYS A 234 18.35 -6.78 -9.44
N VAL A 235 18.49 -6.84 -10.76
CA VAL A 235 18.51 -5.65 -11.64
C VAL A 235 17.23 -4.82 -11.45
N THR A 236 16.08 -5.46 -11.34
CA THR A 236 14.79 -4.76 -11.13
C THR A 236 14.77 -3.97 -9.81
N ALA A 237 15.22 -4.59 -8.72
CA ALA A 237 15.30 -3.93 -7.42
C ALA A 237 16.32 -2.77 -7.42
N LEU A 238 17.47 -2.95 -8.08
CA LEU A 238 18.48 -1.91 -8.24
C LEU A 238 17.96 -0.72 -9.03
N LEU A 239 17.32 -0.97 -10.18
CA LEU A 239 16.71 0.09 -10.99
C LEU A 239 15.62 0.84 -10.22
N SER A 240 14.76 0.12 -9.48
CA SER A 240 13.73 0.73 -8.66
C SER A 240 14.29 1.56 -7.51
N SER A 241 15.51 1.29 -7.04
CA SER A 241 16.15 2.03 -5.95
C SER A 241 16.84 3.33 -6.40
N VAL A 242 16.93 3.60 -7.71
CA VAL A 242 17.52 4.85 -8.23
C VAL A 242 16.67 6.03 -7.78
N GLY A 243 17.30 7.04 -7.17
CA GLY A 243 16.61 8.21 -6.60
C GLY A 243 15.89 7.95 -5.25
N ALA A 244 15.99 6.73 -4.68
CA ALA A 244 15.46 6.42 -3.38
C ALA A 244 16.39 6.89 -2.24
N ASN A 245 15.84 6.94 -1.01
CA ASN A 245 16.63 7.18 0.19
C ASN A 245 17.68 6.05 0.40
N LYS A 246 18.62 6.27 1.31
CA LYS A 246 19.73 5.34 1.54
C LYS A 246 19.28 3.96 1.99
N ASN A 247 18.29 3.88 2.87
CA ASN A 247 17.82 2.60 3.39
C ASN A 247 17.13 1.77 2.30
N ALA A 248 16.37 2.40 1.40
CA ALA A 248 15.79 1.73 0.24
C ALA A 248 16.86 1.23 -0.75
N ARG A 249 17.90 2.03 -1.00
CA ARG A 249 19.06 1.60 -1.81
C ARG A 249 19.81 0.45 -1.12
N ARG A 250 19.99 0.49 0.21
CA ARG A 250 20.57 -0.60 1.00
C ARG A 250 19.73 -1.88 0.89
N ALA A 251 18.41 -1.79 0.91
CA ALA A 251 17.54 -2.96 0.72
C ALA A 251 17.75 -3.62 -0.66
N ALA A 252 17.86 -2.83 -1.74
CA ALA A 252 18.21 -3.35 -3.07
C ALA A 252 19.60 -3.98 -3.11
N MET A 253 20.59 -3.40 -2.40
CA MET A 253 21.94 -3.98 -2.29
C MET A 253 21.95 -5.27 -1.49
N VAL A 254 21.16 -5.39 -0.43
CA VAL A 254 20.99 -6.65 0.32
C VAL A 254 20.49 -7.75 -0.60
N HIS A 255 19.51 -7.47 -1.46
CA HIS A 255 19.03 -8.44 -2.45
C HIS A 255 20.15 -8.91 -3.38
N LEU A 256 20.97 -7.98 -3.87
CA LEU A 256 22.14 -8.32 -4.71
C LEU A 256 23.18 -9.15 -3.93
N TYR A 257 23.55 -8.74 -2.73
CA TYR A 257 24.55 -9.46 -1.93
C TYR A 257 24.09 -10.85 -1.55
N PHE A 258 22.83 -11.00 -1.16
CA PHE A 258 22.25 -12.31 -0.86
C PHE A 258 22.41 -13.26 -2.07
N ASN A 259 22.07 -12.82 -3.28
CA ASN A 259 22.17 -13.66 -4.47
C ASN A 259 23.61 -13.91 -4.90
N ILE A 260 24.49 -12.90 -4.88
CA ILE A 260 25.90 -13.08 -5.24
C ILE A 260 26.61 -14.02 -4.27
N ILE A 261 26.48 -13.78 -2.96
CA ILE A 261 27.12 -14.61 -1.92
C ILE A 261 26.54 -16.03 -1.97
N GLY A 262 25.20 -16.17 -2.11
CA GLY A 262 24.55 -17.47 -2.27
C GLY A 262 25.08 -18.25 -3.47
N VAL A 263 25.22 -17.59 -4.63
CA VAL A 263 25.80 -18.20 -5.84
C VAL A 263 27.25 -18.60 -5.62
N MET A 264 28.08 -17.72 -5.04
CA MET A 264 29.51 -18.05 -4.78
C MET A 264 29.65 -19.24 -3.84
N VAL A 265 28.90 -19.24 -2.72
CA VAL A 265 28.95 -20.35 -1.74
C VAL A 265 28.48 -21.66 -2.36
N PHE A 266 27.39 -21.61 -3.12
CA PHE A 266 26.83 -22.81 -3.73
C PHE A 266 27.71 -23.34 -4.89
N LEU A 267 28.25 -22.47 -5.72
CA LEU A 267 29.21 -22.87 -6.76
C LEU A 267 30.46 -23.51 -6.14
N ALA A 268 31.05 -22.87 -5.14
CA ALA A 268 32.23 -23.41 -4.47
C ALA A 268 31.92 -24.77 -3.81
N GLY A 269 30.78 -24.87 -3.09
CA GLY A 269 30.35 -26.10 -2.43
C GLY A 269 30.00 -27.22 -3.42
N PHE A 270 29.17 -26.92 -4.42
CA PHE A 270 28.70 -27.92 -5.38
C PHE A 270 29.85 -28.42 -6.28
N TYR A 271 30.61 -27.52 -6.89
CA TYR A 271 31.72 -27.93 -7.78
C TYR A 271 32.91 -28.49 -7.01
N GLY A 272 33.16 -27.98 -5.79
CA GLY A 272 34.16 -28.56 -4.88
C GLY A 272 33.81 -29.99 -4.49
N LEU A 273 32.55 -30.24 -4.14
CA LEU A 273 32.07 -31.57 -3.82
C LEU A 273 32.06 -32.50 -5.06
N ASN A 274 31.63 -31.97 -6.21
CA ASN A 274 31.62 -32.70 -7.46
C ASN A 274 33.03 -33.11 -7.93
N ALA A 275 34.05 -32.30 -7.64
CA ALA A 275 35.46 -32.65 -7.95
C ALA A 275 35.96 -33.85 -7.14
N VAL A 276 35.35 -34.16 -5.99
CA VAL A 276 35.70 -35.30 -5.12
C VAL A 276 34.79 -36.48 -5.38
N VAL A 277 33.49 -36.26 -5.48
CA VAL A 277 32.45 -37.34 -5.54
C VAL A 277 32.16 -37.75 -6.97
N HIS A 278 32.40 -36.90 -7.96
CA HIS A 278 32.11 -37.12 -9.40
C HIS A 278 30.66 -37.53 -9.64
N PHE A 279 29.71 -36.59 -9.38
CA PHE A 279 28.28 -36.83 -9.54
C PHE A 279 27.93 -37.19 -10.99
N ASP A 280 27.45 -38.39 -11.26
CA ASP A 280 27.06 -38.86 -12.59
C ASP A 280 25.92 -38.05 -13.19
N PHE A 281 24.94 -37.61 -12.37
CA PHE A 281 23.77 -36.85 -12.81
C PHE A 281 24.13 -35.50 -13.48
N VAL A 282 25.32 -34.95 -13.23
CA VAL A 282 25.75 -33.68 -13.85
C VAL A 282 25.73 -33.76 -15.37
N ASN A 283 26.04 -34.97 -15.92
CA ASN A 283 26.05 -35.22 -17.35
C ASN A 283 24.70 -35.70 -17.91
N GLU A 284 23.73 -35.98 -17.04
CA GLU A 284 22.38 -36.37 -17.46
C GLU A 284 21.57 -35.16 -17.95
N THR A 285 20.64 -35.46 -18.88
CA THR A 285 19.71 -34.42 -19.37
C THR A 285 18.73 -34.03 -18.28
N ILE A 286 18.46 -32.71 -18.14
CA ILE A 286 17.55 -32.17 -17.16
C ILE A 286 16.17 -31.96 -17.78
N ALA A 287 15.13 -32.48 -17.12
CA ALA A 287 13.75 -32.20 -17.47
C ALA A 287 13.24 -30.92 -16.78
N ALA A 288 12.08 -30.39 -17.20
CA ALA A 288 11.49 -29.19 -16.63
C ALA A 288 11.28 -29.26 -15.09
N TRP A 289 10.86 -30.42 -14.57
CA TRP A 289 10.75 -30.64 -13.11
C TRP A 289 12.12 -30.63 -12.41
N GLY A 290 13.17 -31.14 -13.04
CA GLY A 290 14.54 -31.09 -12.52
C GLY A 290 15.03 -29.65 -12.36
N ILE A 291 14.69 -28.76 -13.32
CA ILE A 291 14.96 -27.33 -13.21
C ILE A 291 14.25 -26.72 -11.99
N ALA A 292 12.99 -27.08 -11.75
CA ALA A 292 12.26 -26.62 -10.57
C ALA A 292 12.89 -27.13 -9.26
N VAL A 293 13.35 -28.38 -9.23
CA VAL A 293 14.09 -28.96 -8.07
C VAL A 293 15.37 -28.19 -7.81
N VAL A 294 16.21 -28.00 -8.83
CA VAL A 294 17.49 -27.26 -8.68
C VAL A 294 17.23 -25.83 -8.23
N HIS A 295 16.25 -25.15 -8.82
CA HIS A 295 15.88 -23.78 -8.44
C HIS A 295 15.42 -23.68 -6.98
N SER A 296 14.57 -24.64 -6.53
CA SER A 296 14.12 -24.71 -5.14
C SER A 296 15.25 -25.05 -4.18
N ALA A 297 16.05 -26.08 -4.49
CA ALA A 297 17.16 -26.49 -3.66
C ALA A 297 18.19 -25.38 -3.45
N PHE A 298 18.53 -24.65 -4.52
CA PHE A 298 19.42 -23.49 -4.44
C PHE A 298 18.85 -22.39 -3.55
N ASN A 299 17.62 -21.94 -3.80
CA ASN A 299 17.03 -20.81 -3.05
C ASN A 299 16.80 -21.16 -1.57
N ILE A 300 16.35 -22.38 -1.27
CA ILE A 300 16.17 -22.86 0.11
C ILE A 300 17.53 -22.96 0.81
N ALA A 301 18.53 -23.58 0.18
CA ALA A 301 19.86 -23.74 0.77
C ALA A 301 20.54 -22.38 0.98
N ALA A 302 20.51 -21.46 -0.01
CA ALA A 302 21.04 -20.12 0.12
C ALA A 302 20.37 -19.36 1.28
N THR A 303 19.05 -19.47 1.41
CA THR A 303 18.32 -18.84 2.52
C THR A 303 18.68 -19.45 3.87
N LEU A 304 18.71 -20.78 4.00
CA LEU A 304 19.08 -21.44 5.26
C LEU A 304 20.50 -21.08 5.70
N ILE A 305 21.43 -20.91 4.75
CA ILE A 305 22.81 -20.53 5.04
C ILE A 305 22.90 -19.04 5.44
N LEU A 306 22.19 -18.15 4.72
CA LEU A 306 22.40 -16.70 4.84
C LEU A 306 21.42 -16.02 5.80
N LEU A 307 20.25 -16.61 6.10
CA LEU A 307 19.28 -16.03 7.03
C LEU A 307 19.84 -15.79 8.44
N PRO A 308 20.65 -16.69 9.03
CA PRO A 308 21.32 -16.41 10.31
C PRO A 308 22.29 -15.22 10.25
N PHE A 309 22.77 -14.86 9.05
CA PHE A 309 23.70 -13.76 8.80
C PHE A 309 23.01 -12.49 8.26
N ALA A 310 21.69 -12.36 8.44
CA ALA A 310 20.92 -11.19 8.00
C ALA A 310 21.54 -9.86 8.46
N ASN A 311 21.96 -9.78 9.73
CA ASN A 311 22.64 -8.61 10.29
C ASN A 311 24.01 -8.32 9.63
N ALA A 312 24.71 -9.34 9.14
CA ALA A 312 25.97 -9.15 8.41
C ALA A 312 25.71 -8.57 7.01
N LEU A 313 24.64 -9.02 6.33
CA LEU A 313 24.22 -8.45 5.04
C LEU A 313 23.76 -7.00 5.19
N GLU A 314 23.06 -6.68 6.27
CA GLU A 314 22.69 -5.30 6.60
C GLU A 314 23.92 -4.42 6.79
N ARG A 315 24.88 -4.85 7.60
CA ARG A 315 26.15 -4.13 7.82
C ARG A 315 26.92 -3.95 6.50
N LEU A 316 26.96 -4.97 5.63
CA LEU A 316 27.60 -4.86 4.33
C LEU A 316 26.94 -3.79 3.46
N ALA A 317 25.60 -3.73 3.46
CA ALA A 317 24.86 -2.71 2.73
C ALA A 317 25.09 -1.30 3.31
N ILE A 318 25.19 -1.15 4.63
CA ILE A 318 25.52 0.12 5.29
C ILE A 318 26.95 0.56 4.96
N LEU A 319 27.91 -0.36 4.92
CA LEU A 319 29.30 -0.06 4.56
C LEU A 319 29.43 0.43 3.10
N THR A 320 28.64 -0.11 2.20
CA THR A 320 28.67 0.26 0.77
C THR A 320 27.88 1.52 0.46
N ILE A 321 26.87 1.83 1.27
CA ILE A 321 26.07 3.05 1.18
C ILE A 321 26.10 3.73 2.57
N PRO A 322 27.15 4.52 2.87
CA PRO A 322 27.29 5.16 4.18
C PRO A 322 26.27 6.27 4.40
N ASP A 323 26.05 6.63 5.68
CA ASP A 323 25.22 7.79 6.02
C ASP A 323 25.99 9.09 5.70
N ASP A 324 25.33 10.02 4.97
CA ASP A 324 25.84 11.39 4.82
C ASP A 324 25.20 12.28 5.88
N ALA A 325 25.86 13.35 6.25
CA ALA A 325 25.34 14.36 7.17
C ALA A 325 24.20 15.23 6.58
N GLN A 326 23.67 14.91 5.39
CA GLN A 326 22.60 15.66 4.75
C GLN A 326 21.22 15.19 5.23
N LYS A 327 20.37 16.16 5.56
CA LYS A 327 18.97 15.97 5.94
C LYS A 327 18.26 15.06 4.93
N GLU A 328 17.70 13.98 5.42
CA GLU A 328 16.75 13.15 4.66
C GLU A 328 15.59 14.03 4.17
N SER A 329 15.43 14.15 2.86
CA SER A 329 14.19 14.68 2.30
C SER A 329 13.10 13.64 2.56
N PHE A 330 12.18 13.95 3.43
CA PHE A 330 11.03 13.10 3.74
C PHE A 330 10.14 13.03 2.50
N ALA A 331 10.28 11.98 1.71
CA ALA A 331 9.32 11.70 0.64
C ALA A 331 8.03 11.20 1.27
N LEU A 332 7.03 12.06 1.40
CA LEU A 332 5.73 11.77 1.99
C LEU A 332 5.06 10.57 1.32
N LEU A 333 5.20 10.47 -0.01
CA LEU A 333 4.62 9.42 -0.86
C LEU A 333 5.65 8.97 -1.91
N ASP A 334 5.69 7.68 -2.19
CA ASP A 334 6.61 7.08 -3.15
C ASP A 334 5.85 6.62 -4.41
N ASP A 335 6.20 7.18 -5.57
CA ASP A 335 5.61 6.81 -6.86
C ASP A 335 5.79 5.32 -7.22
N ARG A 336 6.75 4.61 -6.62
CA ARG A 336 6.95 3.15 -6.81
C ARG A 336 5.78 2.34 -6.26
N LEU A 337 5.11 2.85 -5.21
CA LEU A 337 3.92 2.20 -4.64
C LEU A 337 2.73 2.23 -5.61
N LEU A 338 2.74 3.11 -6.61
CA LEU A 338 1.72 3.12 -7.67
C LEU A 338 1.70 1.82 -8.51
N ASN A 339 2.75 1.03 -8.45
CA ASN A 339 2.78 -0.31 -9.07
C ASN A 339 2.02 -1.35 -8.23
N THR A 340 1.71 -1.04 -6.98
CA THR A 340 0.89 -1.84 -6.06
C THR A 340 -0.24 -0.96 -5.50
N PRO A 341 -1.32 -0.72 -6.28
CA PRO A 341 -2.31 0.30 -5.99
C PRO A 341 -2.95 0.18 -4.59
N ALA A 342 -3.27 -1.02 -4.14
CA ALA A 342 -3.84 -1.25 -2.81
C ALA A 342 -2.93 -0.74 -1.67
N VAL A 343 -1.61 -0.90 -1.83
CA VAL A 343 -0.62 -0.40 -0.86
C VAL A 343 -0.50 1.11 -0.94
N ALA A 344 -0.52 1.67 -2.16
CA ALA A 344 -0.52 3.11 -2.39
C ALA A 344 -1.72 3.78 -1.72
N VAL A 345 -2.93 3.22 -1.87
CA VAL A 345 -4.16 3.68 -1.19
C VAL A 345 -4.00 3.68 0.32
N ALA A 346 -3.48 2.58 0.89
CA ALA A 346 -3.27 2.48 2.33
C ALA A 346 -2.29 3.53 2.85
N ARG A 347 -1.19 3.75 2.13
CA ARG A 347 -0.19 4.77 2.52
C ARG A 347 -0.75 6.17 2.41
N THR A 348 -1.49 6.47 1.35
CA THR A 348 -2.16 7.75 1.17
C THR A 348 -3.15 8.01 2.30
N ARG A 349 -3.96 7.00 2.67
CA ARG A 349 -4.88 7.10 3.82
C ARG A 349 -4.16 7.37 5.14
N SER A 350 -3.04 6.70 5.39
CA SER A 350 -2.22 6.97 6.59
C SER A 350 -1.68 8.39 6.60
N ALA A 351 -1.17 8.88 5.48
CA ALA A 351 -0.65 10.24 5.36
C ALA A 351 -1.76 11.29 5.52
N THR A 352 -2.97 11.02 4.99
CA THR A 352 -4.13 11.88 5.22
C THR A 352 -4.55 11.88 6.70
N ALA A 353 -4.42 10.75 7.41
CA ALA A 353 -4.68 10.72 8.85
C ALA A 353 -3.64 11.53 9.65
N ASP A 354 -2.37 11.54 9.22
CA ASP A 354 -1.34 12.40 9.82
C ASP A 354 -1.64 13.88 9.56
N MET A 355 -2.08 14.24 8.36
CA MET A 355 -2.56 15.58 7.99
C MET A 355 -3.76 16.02 8.87
N ALA A 356 -4.75 15.15 9.03
CA ALA A 356 -5.92 15.40 9.88
C ALA A 356 -5.52 15.68 11.35
N GLU A 357 -4.54 14.94 11.87
CA GLU A 357 -4.02 15.16 13.22
C GLU A 357 -3.31 16.51 13.35
N LEU A 358 -2.53 16.94 12.35
CA LEU A 358 -1.90 18.25 12.35
C LEU A 358 -2.96 19.37 12.33
N ALA A 359 -3.98 19.29 11.47
CA ALA A 359 -5.08 20.25 11.41
C ALA A 359 -5.83 20.32 12.76
N ARG A 360 -6.13 19.17 13.37
CA ARG A 360 -6.76 19.11 14.70
C ARG A 360 -5.92 19.82 15.76
N VAL A 361 -4.62 19.51 15.81
CA VAL A 361 -3.71 20.10 16.80
C VAL A 361 -3.59 21.61 16.58
N GLY A 362 -3.49 22.07 15.30
CA GLY A 362 -3.44 23.49 14.94
C GLY A 362 -4.64 24.27 15.46
N VAL A 363 -5.87 23.79 15.23
CA VAL A 363 -7.09 24.43 15.73
C VAL A 363 -7.12 24.46 17.26
N MET A 364 -6.80 23.36 17.95
CA MET A 364 -6.78 23.34 19.42
C MET A 364 -5.75 24.29 20.02
N GLN A 365 -4.59 24.44 19.40
CA GLN A 365 -3.57 25.41 19.81
C GLN A 365 -4.04 26.85 19.56
N ALA A 366 -4.66 27.13 18.40
CA ALA A 366 -5.23 28.44 18.09
C ALA A 366 -6.35 28.81 19.08
N MET A 367 -7.24 27.88 19.44
CA MET A 367 -8.24 28.05 20.48
C MET A 367 -7.61 28.44 21.83
N SER A 368 -6.53 27.78 22.25
CA SER A 368 -5.86 28.11 23.50
C SER A 368 -5.26 29.53 23.52
N LEU A 369 -4.86 30.06 22.37
CA LEU A 369 -4.31 31.42 22.23
C LEU A 369 -5.36 32.51 22.43
N THR A 370 -6.65 32.24 22.27
CA THR A 370 -7.73 33.19 22.58
C THR A 370 -7.86 33.46 24.09
N HIS A 371 -7.39 32.52 24.93
CA HIS A 371 -7.38 32.65 26.38
C HIS A 371 -6.05 33.19 26.91
N THR A 372 -4.93 32.71 26.36
CA THR A 372 -3.60 33.11 26.81
C THR A 372 -2.64 33.17 25.61
N TRP A 373 -2.16 34.38 25.31
CA TRP A 373 -1.26 34.59 24.20
C TRP A 373 0.15 34.05 24.48
N ASP A 374 0.72 33.34 23.50
CA ASP A 374 2.10 32.83 23.49
C ASP A 374 2.66 32.92 22.06
N ASP A 375 3.69 33.76 21.85
CA ASP A 375 4.30 33.97 20.54
C ASP A 375 4.91 32.68 19.95
N THR A 376 5.44 31.80 20.82
CA THR A 376 6.02 30.53 20.39
C THR A 376 4.95 29.59 19.85
N LEU A 377 3.83 29.51 20.55
CA LEU A 377 2.68 28.71 20.14
C LEU A 377 2.04 29.28 18.86
N ALA A 378 1.94 30.60 18.76
CA ALA A 378 1.44 31.29 17.57
C ALA A 378 2.28 30.96 16.32
N GLN A 379 3.63 30.96 16.46
CA GLN A 379 4.51 30.56 15.36
C GLN A 379 4.34 29.07 15.00
N LYS A 380 4.12 28.22 16.01
CA LYS A 380 3.90 26.79 15.80
C LYS A 380 2.63 26.50 15.02
N VAL A 381 1.53 27.20 15.28
CA VAL A 381 0.27 27.09 14.49
C VAL A 381 0.53 27.40 13.02
N ARG A 382 1.25 28.50 12.71
CA ARG A 382 1.60 28.85 11.32
C ARG A 382 2.52 27.82 10.66
N ASP A 383 3.40 27.18 11.43
CA ASP A 383 4.30 26.14 10.91
C ASP A 383 3.56 24.82 10.65
N GLU A 384 2.54 24.52 11.44
CA GLU A 384 1.69 23.33 11.26
C GLU A 384 0.76 23.49 10.07
N GLU A 385 0.14 24.64 9.87
CA GLU A 385 -0.67 24.96 8.69
C GLU A 385 0.15 24.80 7.40
N ARG A 386 1.34 25.42 7.30
CA ARG A 386 2.22 25.23 6.13
C ARG A 386 2.60 23.78 5.85
N LYS A 387 2.64 22.92 6.87
CA LYS A 387 2.83 21.48 6.65
C LYS A 387 1.57 20.84 6.09
N VAL A 388 0.39 21.23 6.57
CA VAL A 388 -0.90 20.73 6.06
C VAL A 388 -1.06 21.06 4.59
N ASP A 389 -0.70 22.30 4.14
CA ASP A 389 -0.66 22.67 2.73
C ASP A 389 0.25 21.75 1.90
N GLN A 390 1.46 21.48 2.42
CA GLN A 390 2.38 20.56 1.74
C GLN A 390 1.82 19.13 1.63
N TYR A 391 1.05 18.70 2.65
CA TYR A 391 0.33 17.43 2.60
C TYR A 391 -0.75 17.43 1.54
N GLU A 392 -1.57 18.49 1.46
CA GLU A 392 -2.65 18.62 0.48
C GLU A 392 -2.11 18.53 -0.95
N ASP A 393 -1.13 19.35 -1.31
CA ASP A 393 -0.49 19.36 -2.62
C ASP A 393 0.10 18.00 -3.01
N ALA A 394 0.83 17.38 -2.08
CA ALA A 394 1.48 16.09 -2.32
C ALA A 394 0.45 14.94 -2.45
N LEU A 395 -0.54 14.91 -1.57
CA LEU A 395 -1.62 13.92 -1.56
C LEU A 395 -2.50 14.06 -2.79
N GLY A 396 -2.93 15.30 -3.14
CA GLY A 396 -3.75 15.57 -4.31
C GLY A 396 -3.08 15.10 -5.60
N THR A 397 -1.81 15.48 -5.81
CA THR A 397 -1.03 15.06 -6.96
C THR A 397 -0.88 13.53 -7.02
N TYR A 398 -0.62 12.90 -5.88
CA TYR A 398 -0.45 11.43 -5.82
C TYR A 398 -1.77 10.69 -6.06
N LEU A 399 -2.88 11.15 -5.49
CA LEU A 399 -4.21 10.57 -5.69
C LEU A 399 -4.66 10.63 -7.15
N VAL A 400 -4.35 11.72 -7.87
CA VAL A 400 -4.59 11.82 -9.32
C VAL A 400 -3.81 10.77 -10.10
N LYS A 401 -2.52 10.56 -9.78
CA LYS A 401 -1.73 9.48 -10.39
C LYS A 401 -2.30 8.11 -10.05
N LEU A 402 -2.74 7.92 -8.82
CA LEU A 402 -3.29 6.66 -8.32
C LEU A 402 -4.63 6.32 -8.98
N SER A 403 -5.51 7.31 -9.17
CA SER A 403 -6.80 7.13 -9.84
C SER A 403 -6.68 6.69 -11.31
N SER A 404 -5.53 6.98 -11.95
CA SER A 404 -5.24 6.51 -13.31
C SER A 404 -4.81 5.04 -13.39
N ARG A 405 -4.64 4.36 -12.26
CA ARG A 405 -4.27 2.94 -12.19
C ARG A 405 -5.51 2.03 -12.16
N GLU A 406 -5.31 0.76 -12.47
CA GLU A 406 -6.36 -0.25 -12.34
C GLU A 406 -6.63 -0.54 -10.86
N LEU A 407 -7.65 0.11 -10.29
CA LEU A 407 -8.09 -0.08 -8.92
C LEU A 407 -9.18 -1.15 -8.84
N ASN A 408 -9.25 -1.88 -7.73
CA ASN A 408 -10.46 -2.62 -7.39
C ASN A 408 -11.53 -1.64 -6.85
N HIS A 409 -12.78 -2.10 -6.71
CA HIS A 409 -13.90 -1.25 -6.29
C HIS A 409 -13.66 -0.58 -4.92
N ALA A 410 -13.16 -1.32 -3.93
CA ALA A 410 -12.90 -0.79 -2.59
C ALA A 410 -11.75 0.25 -2.59
N ASP A 411 -10.70 0.02 -3.37
CA ASP A 411 -9.60 0.98 -3.50
C ASP A 411 -10.05 2.25 -4.24
N SER A 412 -10.91 2.10 -5.26
CA SER A 412 -11.50 3.24 -5.98
C SER A 412 -12.38 4.09 -5.08
N GLN A 413 -13.22 3.46 -4.24
CA GLN A 413 -14.00 4.15 -3.22
C GLN A 413 -13.10 4.90 -2.23
N SER A 414 -12.05 4.24 -1.73
CA SER A 414 -11.09 4.88 -0.81
C SER A 414 -10.40 6.09 -1.43
N VAL A 415 -9.97 5.99 -2.70
CA VAL A 415 -9.36 7.14 -3.42
C VAL A 415 -10.34 8.29 -3.55
N ASN A 416 -11.61 8.00 -3.86
CA ASN A 416 -12.64 9.02 -3.97
C ASN A 416 -12.88 9.73 -2.61
N THR A 417 -13.03 8.96 -1.53
CA THR A 417 -13.14 9.55 -0.18
C THR A 417 -11.95 10.45 0.14
N LEU A 418 -10.72 9.98 -0.12
CA LEU A 418 -9.51 10.73 0.16
C LEU A 418 -9.45 12.05 -0.62
N LEU A 419 -9.81 12.05 -1.92
CA LEU A 419 -9.85 13.26 -2.75
C LEU A 419 -10.79 14.34 -2.20
N HIS A 420 -11.92 13.92 -1.60
CA HIS A 420 -12.83 14.87 -0.97
C HIS A 420 -12.33 15.34 0.39
N THR A 421 -11.78 14.46 1.20
CA THR A 421 -11.44 14.78 2.60
C THR A 421 -10.14 15.57 2.77
N ILE A 422 -9.17 15.48 1.83
CA ILE A 422 -7.92 16.26 1.95
C ILE A 422 -8.18 17.77 1.96
N SER A 423 -9.07 18.26 1.08
CA SER A 423 -9.44 19.68 1.03
C SER A 423 -10.17 20.14 2.30
N ASP A 424 -11.02 19.29 2.91
CA ASP A 424 -11.68 19.63 4.16
C ASP A 424 -10.69 19.71 5.33
N PHE A 425 -9.68 18.84 5.39
CA PHE A 425 -8.64 18.93 6.41
C PHE A 425 -7.72 20.15 6.22
N GLU A 426 -7.42 20.54 4.99
CA GLU A 426 -6.71 21.79 4.69
C GLU A 426 -7.52 22.98 5.19
N ARG A 427 -8.82 23.09 4.87
CA ARG A 427 -9.68 24.17 5.33
C ARG A 427 -9.84 24.23 6.84
N ILE A 428 -9.89 23.07 7.53
CA ILE A 428 -9.84 23.04 9.00
C ILE A 428 -8.54 23.68 9.50
N SER A 429 -7.42 23.44 8.83
CA SER A 429 -6.12 24.02 9.17
C SER A 429 -6.08 25.53 8.88
N ASP A 430 -6.62 26.00 7.75
CA ASP A 430 -6.75 27.41 7.41
C ASP A 430 -7.51 28.19 8.48
N HIS A 431 -8.61 27.61 8.98
CA HIS A 431 -9.37 28.22 10.07
C HIS A 431 -8.57 28.31 11.38
N SER A 432 -7.54 27.48 11.58
CA SER A 432 -6.64 27.64 12.74
C SER A 432 -5.82 28.93 12.67
N VAL A 433 -5.41 29.36 11.47
CA VAL A 433 -4.71 30.63 11.27
C VAL A 433 -5.67 31.81 11.44
N ASN A 434 -6.90 31.71 10.95
CA ASN A 434 -7.92 32.74 11.17
C ASN A 434 -8.25 32.94 12.66
N LEU A 435 -8.36 31.83 13.43
CA LEU A 435 -8.52 31.88 14.89
C LEU A 435 -7.29 32.50 15.58
N LEU A 436 -6.08 32.16 15.10
CA LEU A 436 -4.85 32.77 15.58
C LEU A 436 -4.82 34.30 15.33
N GLU A 437 -5.28 34.76 14.15
CA GLU A 437 -5.36 36.20 13.82
C GLU A 437 -6.34 36.90 14.76
N SER A 438 -7.50 36.30 15.03
CA SER A 438 -8.46 36.80 16.03
C SER A 438 -7.85 36.87 17.43
N ALA A 439 -7.11 35.83 17.85
CA ALA A 439 -6.41 35.79 19.14
C ALA A 439 -5.30 36.88 19.22
N GLN A 440 -4.56 37.10 18.11
CA GLN A 440 -3.55 38.15 18.01
C GLN A 440 -4.18 39.55 18.11
N GLU A 441 -5.35 39.76 17.50
CA GLU A 441 -6.11 41.01 17.58
C GLU A 441 -6.59 41.24 19.03
N MET A 442 -7.13 40.19 19.69
CA MET A 442 -7.52 40.27 21.11
C MET A 442 -6.35 40.68 22.00
N HIS A 443 -5.20 40.05 21.82
CA HIS A 443 -3.98 40.38 22.57
C HIS A 443 -3.50 41.79 22.32
N THR A 444 -3.43 42.24 21.05
CA THR A 444 -2.91 43.55 20.67
C THR A 444 -3.81 44.71 21.11
N LYS A 445 -5.13 44.49 21.07
CA LYS A 445 -6.14 45.48 21.46
C LYS A 445 -6.61 45.36 22.90
N GLU A 446 -6.02 44.45 23.69
CA GLU A 446 -6.40 44.15 25.08
C GLU A 446 -7.92 43.84 25.23
N ILE A 447 -8.49 43.11 24.26
CA ILE A 447 -9.92 42.75 24.25
C ILE A 447 -10.16 41.66 25.32
N ASN A 448 -11.04 42.01 26.28
CA ASN A 448 -11.45 41.08 27.32
C ASN A 448 -12.98 40.95 27.33
N PHE A 449 -13.49 39.80 26.98
CA PHE A 449 -14.92 39.49 27.06
C PHE A 449 -15.41 39.46 28.52
N SER A 450 -16.70 39.73 28.72
CA SER A 450 -17.34 39.57 30.03
C SER A 450 -17.25 38.13 30.58
N ALA A 451 -17.44 37.96 31.87
CA ALA A 451 -17.43 36.61 32.48
C ALA A 451 -18.44 35.68 31.79
N ASP A 452 -19.69 36.16 31.62
CA ASP A 452 -20.75 35.40 30.95
C ASP A 452 -20.37 35.01 29.49
N ALA A 453 -19.79 35.99 28.72
CA ALA A 453 -19.39 35.70 27.36
C ALA A 453 -18.22 34.70 27.26
N ARG A 454 -17.32 34.68 28.24
CA ARG A 454 -16.26 33.70 28.34
C ARG A 454 -16.76 32.30 28.65
N GLU A 455 -17.74 32.20 29.57
CA GLU A 455 -18.39 30.92 29.90
C GLU A 455 -19.18 30.37 28.70
N GLU A 456 -19.91 31.24 27.97
CA GLU A 456 -20.60 30.88 26.71
C GLU A 456 -19.63 30.37 25.65
N LEU A 457 -18.48 31.06 25.44
CA LEU A 457 -17.44 30.64 24.51
C LEU A 457 -16.79 29.31 24.93
N GLN A 458 -16.56 29.08 26.23
CA GLN A 458 -15.99 27.82 26.71
C GLN A 458 -16.89 26.63 26.37
N VAL A 459 -18.22 26.76 26.55
CA VAL A 459 -19.18 25.70 26.16
C VAL A 459 -19.10 25.42 24.65
N LEU A 460 -19.00 26.45 23.83
CA LEU A 460 -18.85 26.29 22.38
C LEU A 460 -17.52 25.63 22.04
N GLU A 461 -16.41 26.05 22.61
CA GLU A 461 -15.09 25.49 22.39
C GLU A 461 -15.01 24.01 22.78
N ASP A 462 -15.62 23.63 23.90
CA ASP A 462 -15.71 22.24 24.32
C ASP A 462 -16.49 21.38 23.29
N ALA A 463 -17.56 21.93 22.71
CA ALA A 463 -18.33 21.27 21.67
C ALA A 463 -17.50 21.12 20.36
N VAL A 464 -16.84 22.20 19.92
CA VAL A 464 -15.96 22.19 18.74
C VAL A 464 -14.82 21.16 18.91
N GLN A 465 -14.19 21.13 20.07
CA GLN A 465 -13.13 20.17 20.40
C GLN A 465 -13.64 18.73 20.30
N ASP A 466 -14.85 18.45 20.82
CA ASP A 466 -15.46 17.12 20.73
C ASP A 466 -15.77 16.73 19.26
N VAL A 467 -16.23 17.67 18.42
CA VAL A 467 -16.44 17.45 16.97
C VAL A 467 -15.13 17.08 16.28
N LEU A 468 -14.09 17.90 16.46
CA LEU A 468 -12.75 17.68 15.90
C LEU A 468 -12.16 16.32 16.30
N ASN A 469 -12.20 16.00 17.59
CA ASN A 469 -11.67 14.73 18.09
C ASN A 469 -12.41 13.54 17.50
N ARG A 470 -13.74 13.59 17.38
CA ARG A 470 -14.54 12.50 16.82
C ARG A 470 -14.32 12.33 15.34
N THR A 471 -14.24 13.42 14.59
CA THR A 471 -13.97 13.40 13.13
C THR A 471 -12.61 12.80 12.84
N THR A 472 -11.56 13.27 13.52
CA THR A 472 -10.20 12.75 13.34
C THR A 472 -10.10 11.28 13.74
N ASP A 473 -10.72 10.88 14.85
CA ASP A 473 -10.77 9.48 15.31
C ASP A 473 -11.57 8.58 14.37
N ALA A 474 -12.73 9.04 13.88
CA ALA A 474 -13.55 8.32 12.91
C ALA A 474 -12.77 8.05 11.62
N PHE A 475 -12.10 9.08 11.09
CA PHE A 475 -11.29 8.97 9.88
C PHE A 475 -10.10 8.01 10.07
N ARG A 476 -9.33 8.18 11.16
CA ARG A 476 -8.15 7.35 11.46
C ARG A 476 -8.49 5.88 11.66
N LYS A 477 -9.61 5.58 12.37
CA LYS A 477 -10.04 4.23 12.73
C LYS A 477 -10.94 3.58 11.68
N ASP A 478 -11.35 4.33 10.64
CA ASP A 478 -12.37 3.92 9.66
C ASP A 478 -13.69 3.50 10.34
N ASP A 479 -14.12 4.28 11.33
CA ASP A 479 -15.25 3.95 12.18
C ASP A 479 -16.49 4.78 11.81
N LEU A 480 -17.35 4.18 10.98
CA LEU A 480 -18.61 4.80 10.53
C LEU A 480 -19.58 5.10 11.70
N HIS A 481 -19.48 4.36 12.82
CA HIS A 481 -20.30 4.65 13.99
C HIS A 481 -19.85 5.93 14.69
N LEU A 482 -18.55 6.21 14.73
CA LEU A 482 -18.03 7.49 15.19
C LEU A 482 -18.41 8.62 14.22
N ALA A 483 -18.23 8.40 12.91
CA ALA A 483 -18.61 9.37 11.88
C ALA A 483 -20.09 9.78 12.00
N SER A 484 -21.01 8.84 12.20
CA SER A 484 -22.45 9.13 12.38
C SER A 484 -22.83 9.92 13.64
N LYS A 485 -21.86 10.26 14.50
CA LYS A 485 -22.07 11.10 15.69
C LYS A 485 -21.65 12.56 15.46
N VAL A 486 -20.98 12.85 14.36
CA VAL A 486 -20.43 14.18 14.07
C VAL A 486 -21.55 15.16 13.71
N GLU A 487 -22.41 14.80 12.76
CA GLU A 487 -23.51 15.67 12.29
C GLU A 487 -24.49 16.13 13.39
N PRO A 488 -24.95 15.25 14.35
CA PRO A 488 -25.77 15.73 15.46
C PRO A 488 -25.05 16.72 16.38
N MET A 489 -23.72 16.66 16.45
CA MET A 489 -22.93 17.61 17.25
C MET A 489 -22.72 18.94 16.52
N GLU A 490 -22.45 18.89 15.20
CA GLU A 490 -22.37 20.11 14.34
C GLU A 490 -23.68 20.91 14.45
N THR A 491 -24.83 20.25 14.39
CA THR A 491 -26.14 20.90 14.58
C THR A 491 -26.23 21.63 15.93
N VAL A 492 -25.66 21.07 17.00
CA VAL A 492 -25.62 21.72 18.32
C VAL A 492 -24.66 22.93 18.31
N VAL A 493 -23.50 22.82 17.66
CA VAL A 493 -22.57 23.96 17.49
C VAL A 493 -23.25 25.12 16.79
N ASP A 494 -23.99 24.88 15.72
CA ASP A 494 -24.80 25.87 15.02
C ASP A 494 -25.83 26.55 15.92
N GLU A 495 -26.47 25.77 16.79
CA GLU A 495 -27.43 26.30 17.76
C GLU A 495 -26.73 27.17 18.81
N LEU A 496 -25.57 26.75 19.32
CA LEU A 496 -24.77 27.52 20.28
C LEU A 496 -24.27 28.85 19.66
N VAL A 497 -23.73 28.81 18.43
CA VAL A 497 -23.29 30.00 17.71
C VAL A 497 -24.42 31.02 17.57
N ARG A 498 -25.61 30.57 17.15
CA ARG A 498 -26.79 31.46 17.02
C ARG A 498 -27.23 32.02 18.38
N ALA A 499 -27.19 31.22 19.44
CA ALA A 499 -27.55 31.67 20.77
C ALA A 499 -26.55 32.71 21.33
N ILE A 500 -25.23 32.49 21.16
CA ILE A 500 -24.18 33.42 21.59
C ILE A 500 -24.32 34.77 20.83
N LYS A 501 -24.57 34.72 19.52
CA LYS A 501 -24.83 35.93 18.71
C LYS A 501 -26.04 36.71 19.26
N ALA A 502 -27.16 36.03 19.56
CA ALA A 502 -28.34 36.66 20.13
C ALA A 502 -28.08 37.29 21.51
N ARG A 503 -27.36 36.56 22.41
CA ARG A 503 -26.96 37.03 23.73
C ARG A 503 -26.00 38.24 23.63
N HIS A 504 -25.08 38.25 22.69
CA HIS A 504 -24.20 39.40 22.44
C HIS A 504 -24.97 40.65 21.99
N VAL A 505 -25.95 40.52 21.09
CA VAL A 505 -26.84 41.60 20.70
C VAL A 505 -27.59 42.18 21.88
N ALA A 506 -28.09 41.32 22.77
CA ALA A 506 -28.77 41.79 24.01
C ALA A 506 -27.79 42.55 24.91
N ARG A 507 -26.54 42.11 25.09
CA ARG A 507 -25.51 42.87 25.84
C ARG A 507 -25.15 44.22 25.21
N LEU A 508 -25.10 44.30 23.86
CA LEU A 508 -24.93 45.56 23.16
C LEU A 508 -26.08 46.55 23.41
N GLN A 509 -27.34 46.07 23.36
CA GLN A 509 -28.53 46.87 23.63
C GLN A 509 -28.58 47.37 25.08
N ALA A 510 -28.10 46.56 26.02
CA ALA A 510 -27.98 46.95 27.40
C ALA A 510 -26.80 47.88 27.72
N GLY A 511 -25.95 48.19 26.76
CA GLY A 511 -24.75 49.02 26.93
C GLY A 511 -23.63 48.36 27.75
N SER A 512 -23.69 47.05 27.94
CA SER A 512 -22.69 46.28 28.72
C SER A 512 -21.54 45.70 27.85
N CYS A 513 -21.53 45.97 26.55
CA CYS A 513 -20.53 45.52 25.62
C CYS A 513 -20.27 46.58 24.53
N SER A 514 -19.08 46.61 23.93
CA SER A 514 -18.75 47.51 22.81
C SER A 514 -18.96 46.80 21.44
N ILE A 515 -19.26 47.58 20.42
CA ILE A 515 -19.40 47.10 19.03
C ILE A 515 -18.09 46.48 18.52
N GLU A 516 -16.95 47.05 18.94
CA GLU A 516 -15.62 46.57 18.52
C GLU A 516 -15.37 45.10 18.97
N TYR A 517 -15.80 44.74 20.19
CA TYR A 517 -15.71 43.35 20.68
C TYR A 517 -16.61 42.39 19.89
N GLY A 518 -17.70 42.95 19.31
CA GLY A 518 -18.62 42.17 18.47
C GLY A 518 -17.99 41.66 17.18
N PHE A 519 -17.09 42.44 16.55
CA PHE A 519 -16.42 41.97 15.34
C PHE A 519 -15.50 40.78 15.61
N VAL A 520 -14.67 40.88 16.64
CA VAL A 520 -13.78 39.76 17.00
C VAL A 520 -14.56 38.53 17.46
N LEU A 521 -15.67 38.72 18.20
CA LEU A 521 -16.54 37.63 18.56
C LEU A 521 -17.16 36.95 17.33
N GLU A 522 -17.63 37.72 16.35
CA GLU A 522 -18.22 37.21 15.10
C GLU A 522 -17.20 36.39 14.30
N ASP A 523 -15.95 36.87 14.22
CA ASP A 523 -14.87 36.15 13.56
C ASP A 523 -14.57 34.81 14.25
N LEU A 524 -14.48 34.80 15.58
CA LEU A 524 -14.30 33.56 16.33
C LEU A 524 -15.46 32.58 16.10
N LEU A 525 -16.70 33.02 16.24
CA LEU A 525 -17.89 32.20 16.06
C LEU A 525 -17.98 31.63 14.64
N THR A 526 -17.68 32.44 13.63
CA THR A 526 -17.69 32.01 12.23
C THR A 526 -16.63 30.96 11.96
N ASN A 527 -15.41 31.13 12.50
CA ASN A 527 -14.35 30.14 12.31
C ASN A 527 -14.66 28.83 13.04
N TYR A 528 -15.24 28.85 14.22
CA TYR A 528 -15.69 27.64 14.94
C TYR A 528 -16.78 26.89 14.17
N GLU A 529 -17.80 27.60 13.65
CA GLU A 529 -18.85 27.06 12.80
C GLU A 529 -18.24 26.36 11.58
N ARG A 530 -17.35 27.06 10.82
CA ARG A 530 -16.72 26.53 9.63
C ARG A 530 -15.85 25.30 9.88
N VAL A 531 -15.10 25.27 10.98
CA VAL A 531 -14.36 24.06 11.38
C VAL A 531 -15.29 22.87 11.53
N CYS A 532 -16.46 23.05 12.16
CA CYS A 532 -17.44 21.98 12.35
C CYS A 532 -18.13 21.58 11.05
N ASP A 533 -18.42 22.52 10.13
CA ASP A 533 -18.92 22.26 8.79
C ASP A 533 -17.98 21.30 8.02
N HIS A 534 -16.68 21.61 8.01
CA HIS A 534 -15.69 20.76 7.35
C HIS A 534 -15.52 19.38 8.04
N CYS A 535 -15.64 19.34 9.36
CA CYS A 535 -15.69 18.07 10.10
C CYS A 535 -16.90 17.22 9.71
N SER A 536 -18.07 17.82 9.53
CA SER A 536 -19.27 17.15 9.04
C SER A 536 -19.07 16.62 7.62
N ASN A 537 -18.50 17.42 6.69
CA ASN A 537 -18.20 16.99 5.33
C ASN A 537 -17.31 15.74 5.32
N VAL A 538 -16.24 15.69 6.12
CA VAL A 538 -15.37 14.51 6.26
C VAL A 538 -16.16 13.30 6.73
N ALA A 539 -16.99 13.44 7.76
CA ALA A 539 -17.77 12.34 8.32
C ALA A 539 -18.82 11.82 7.33
N VAL A 540 -19.50 12.72 6.63
CA VAL A 540 -20.49 12.40 5.60
C VAL A 540 -19.86 11.68 4.42
N ALA A 541 -18.72 12.17 3.90
CA ALA A 541 -17.99 11.53 2.81
C ALA A 541 -17.62 10.07 3.15
N GLN A 542 -17.24 9.77 4.41
CA GLN A 542 -16.98 8.40 4.84
C GLN A 542 -18.24 7.52 4.80
N ILE A 543 -19.38 8.04 5.23
CA ILE A 543 -20.65 7.29 5.30
C ILE A 543 -21.20 7.05 3.90
N GLU A 544 -21.24 8.07 3.04
CA GLU A 544 -21.81 7.99 1.68
C GLU A 544 -21.03 7.01 0.81
N VAL A 545 -19.71 7.07 0.85
CA VAL A 545 -18.86 6.12 0.11
C VAL A 545 -19.06 4.68 0.59
N ALA A 546 -19.24 4.47 1.89
CA ALA A 546 -19.50 3.13 2.42
C ALA A 546 -20.87 2.56 2.00
N GLN A 547 -21.83 3.44 1.65
CA GLN A 547 -23.16 3.07 1.17
C GLN A 547 -23.29 2.99 -0.36
N ASP A 548 -22.17 3.11 -1.12
CA ASP A 548 -22.17 3.22 -2.60
C ASP A 548 -23.03 4.40 -3.12
N SER A 549 -23.26 5.42 -2.30
CA SER A 549 -23.95 6.64 -2.69
C SER A 549 -22.94 7.62 -3.26
N PHE A 550 -23.18 8.08 -4.52
CA PHE A 550 -22.36 9.09 -5.20
C PHE A 550 -22.97 10.49 -5.12
N ASP A 551 -24.05 10.66 -4.39
CA ASP A 551 -24.74 11.94 -4.26
C ASP A 551 -24.30 12.59 -2.94
N THR A 552 -23.29 13.48 -3.02
CA THR A 552 -22.78 14.25 -1.88
C THR A 552 -23.96 15.02 -1.27
N HIS A 553 -24.25 14.74 0.01
CA HIS A 553 -25.36 15.28 0.79
C HIS A 553 -26.72 14.57 0.67
N ALA A 554 -26.88 13.50 -0.12
CA ALA A 554 -28.12 12.73 -0.11
C ALA A 554 -28.43 12.20 1.29
N TYR A 555 -27.43 11.67 1.98
CA TYR A 555 -27.55 11.19 3.37
C TYR A 555 -28.02 12.29 4.32
N LEU A 556 -27.43 13.49 4.24
CA LEU A 556 -27.83 14.63 5.09
C LEU A 556 -29.23 15.13 4.77
N ASN A 557 -29.55 15.24 3.49
CA ASN A 557 -30.87 15.68 3.06
C ASN A 557 -31.97 14.70 3.51
N ASP A 558 -31.70 13.41 3.46
CA ASP A 558 -32.64 12.36 3.92
C ASP A 558 -32.80 12.40 5.46
N LEU A 559 -31.72 12.62 6.22
CA LEU A 559 -31.79 12.80 7.67
C LEU A 559 -32.54 14.06 8.08
N ARG A 560 -32.24 15.20 7.45
CA ARG A 560 -32.84 16.52 7.74
C ARG A 560 -34.30 16.61 7.27
N SER A 561 -34.66 15.97 6.15
CA SER A 561 -36.03 15.97 5.59
C SER A 561 -36.94 14.89 6.17
N GLY A 562 -36.43 14.00 7.02
CA GLY A 562 -37.18 12.88 7.62
C GLY A 562 -37.48 11.74 6.64
N HIS A 563 -36.79 11.70 5.48
CA HIS A 563 -36.91 10.62 4.49
C HIS A 563 -35.95 9.44 4.79
N ALA A 564 -35.00 9.62 5.73
CA ALA A 564 -34.17 8.53 6.22
C ALA A 564 -35.01 7.41 6.87
N SER A 565 -34.45 6.21 6.98
CA SER A 565 -35.14 5.13 7.69
C SER A 565 -35.56 5.60 9.08
N THR A 566 -36.76 5.24 9.52
CA THR A 566 -37.32 5.65 10.82
C THR A 566 -36.34 5.42 11.98
N LYS A 567 -35.54 4.36 11.88
CA LYS A 567 -34.54 4.00 12.89
C LYS A 567 -33.32 4.94 12.91
N GLU A 568 -32.84 5.36 11.74
CA GLU A 568 -31.68 6.28 11.64
C GLU A 568 -32.08 7.69 12.07
N SER A 569 -33.24 8.15 11.67
CA SER A 569 -33.80 9.43 12.11
C SER A 569 -34.03 9.46 13.62
N GLU A 570 -34.57 8.39 14.24
CA GLU A 570 -34.71 8.30 15.69
C GLU A 570 -33.34 8.29 16.42
N GLN A 571 -32.33 7.63 15.88
CA GLN A 571 -30.99 7.62 16.46
C GLN A 571 -30.33 8.99 16.39
N PHE A 572 -30.49 9.70 15.27
CA PHE A 572 -30.02 11.07 15.12
C PHE A 572 -30.65 11.98 16.15
N GLN A 573 -31.99 11.99 16.28
CA GLN A 573 -32.70 12.83 17.24
C GLN A 573 -32.34 12.52 18.70
N ARG A 574 -32.17 11.23 19.05
CA ARG A 574 -31.71 10.84 20.40
C ARG A 574 -30.31 11.37 20.72
N ARG A 575 -29.40 11.35 19.72
CA ARG A 575 -28.04 11.88 19.89
C ARG A 575 -28.06 13.40 20.00
N LEU A 576 -28.80 14.06 19.12
CA LEU A 576 -28.97 15.51 19.11
C LEU A 576 -29.46 16.01 20.49
N ASN A 577 -30.53 15.42 21.04
CA ASN A 577 -31.06 15.80 22.34
C ASN A 577 -30.03 15.59 23.45
N ARG A 578 -29.28 14.46 23.43
CA ARG A 578 -28.22 14.20 24.41
C ARG A 578 -27.09 15.24 24.34
N TYR A 579 -26.73 15.72 23.14
CA TYR A 579 -25.71 16.75 23.01
C TYR A 579 -26.23 18.12 23.42
N ARG A 580 -27.50 18.48 23.16
CA ARG A 580 -28.12 19.69 23.69
C ARG A 580 -28.10 19.70 25.21
N GLU A 581 -28.41 18.57 25.86
CA GLU A 581 -28.34 18.43 27.32
C GLU A 581 -26.91 18.54 27.87
N ARG A 582 -25.92 18.16 27.08
CA ARG A 582 -24.51 18.20 27.51
C ARG A 582 -23.88 19.58 27.38
N TYR A 583 -24.27 20.36 26.39
CA TYR A 583 -23.69 21.66 26.07
C TYR A 583 -24.73 22.78 26.40
N LEU A 584 -25.20 22.82 27.65
CA LEU A 584 -26.05 23.89 28.16
C LEU A 584 -25.20 25.07 28.62
N PHE A 585 -25.68 26.28 28.43
CA PHE A 585 -25.07 27.43 29.07
C PHE A 585 -25.27 27.39 30.61
N PRO A 586 -24.36 27.98 31.40
CA PRO A 586 -24.41 27.89 32.85
C PRO A 586 -25.72 28.37 33.48
N ASP A 587 -26.39 29.35 32.90
CA ASP A 587 -27.68 29.86 33.31
C ASP A 587 -28.88 28.97 32.95
N GLU A 588 -28.68 28.00 32.05
CA GLU A 588 -29.67 27.01 31.61
C GLU A 588 -29.50 25.67 32.36
N ALA A 589 -28.34 25.45 32.98
CA ALA A 589 -28.08 24.27 33.80
C ALA A 589 -28.94 24.34 35.06
N ALA A 590 -29.73 23.29 35.38
CA ALA A 590 -30.48 23.21 36.62
C ALA A 590 -29.51 23.40 37.80
N PRO A 591 -29.86 24.18 38.86
CA PRO A 591 -29.00 24.33 40.01
C PRO A 591 -28.71 22.94 40.61
N GLU A 592 -27.42 22.61 40.80
CA GLU A 592 -27.04 21.42 41.56
C GLU A 592 -27.78 21.43 42.90
N GLU A 593 -28.63 20.43 43.13
CA GLU A 593 -29.19 20.21 44.46
C GLU A 593 -28.02 19.98 45.43
N THR A 594 -27.65 21.04 46.14
CA THR A 594 -26.76 20.92 47.29
C THR A 594 -27.48 20.02 48.30
N GLU A 595 -27.15 18.72 48.30
CA GLU A 595 -27.49 17.83 49.43
C GLU A 595 -26.89 18.42 50.69
N ASP A 596 -27.74 19.10 51.41
CA ASP A 596 -27.48 19.59 52.76
C ASP A 596 -27.26 18.38 53.67
N LYS A 597 -25.99 17.97 53.82
CA LYS A 597 -25.61 17.06 54.89
C LYS A 597 -25.60 17.82 56.22
N GLN A 598 -26.80 18.02 56.79
CA GLN A 598 -27.00 18.33 58.19
C GLN A 598 -28.00 17.31 58.73
N ALA A 599 -27.49 16.24 59.34
CA ALA A 599 -27.97 15.66 60.59
C ALA A 599 -27.11 14.45 60.97
#